data_8280c5b194e530fdd597874b6b9651db
#
_entry.id   8280c5b194e530fdd597874b6b9651db
#
_cell.length_a   1.000
_cell.length_b   1.000
_cell.length_c   1.000
_cell.angle_alpha   90.00
_cell.angle_beta   90.00
_cell.angle_gamma   90.00
#
_symmetry.space_group_name_H-M   'P 1'
#
loop_
_entity.id
_entity.type
_entity.pdbx_description
1 polymer ?
#
loop_
_entity_poly.entity_id
_entity_poly.type
_entity_poly.pdbx_seq_one_letter_code
_entity_poly.pdbx_strand_id
1 'polypeptide(L)'
;MNKAERTEIFTRLREANPTPTTELNYTNPFELLNAVILSAQATDVGVNKATAKLYPVANTPEKILALGVDGLKEYIKTIGLFNSKAENVIKTCRALIEKHGGEVPDNREDLEALPGVGRKTANVVLNTAFGQPAMAVDTHIFRVSNRTGIAPGKNVLEVEKRLMRLVPREFLLDAHHWLILHGRYTCTARKPKCGACIIEDLCEFKQKRDYMD
;
A
#
# COMPACT_ATOMS: atom_id res chain seq x y z
N MET A 1 17.91 -5.79 -16.71
CA MET A 1 18.51 -5.03 -15.58
C MET A 1 19.32 -5.95 -14.68
N ASN A 2 20.57 -5.61 -14.39
CA ASN A 2 21.47 -6.36 -13.52
C ASN A 2 21.38 -5.92 -12.05
N LYS A 3 22.16 -6.56 -11.15
CA LYS A 3 22.13 -6.25 -9.71
C LYS A 3 22.66 -4.84 -9.38
N ALA A 4 23.73 -4.40 -10.05
CA ALA A 4 24.32 -3.09 -9.80
C ALA A 4 23.37 -1.96 -10.19
N GLU A 5 22.70 -2.08 -11.33
CA GLU A 5 21.70 -1.13 -11.81
C GLU A 5 20.51 -1.04 -10.83
N ARG A 6 20.04 -2.18 -10.28
CA ARG A 6 18.98 -2.15 -9.24
C ARG A 6 19.45 -1.47 -7.97
N THR A 7 20.67 -1.76 -7.52
CA THR A 7 21.24 -1.09 -6.33
C THR A 7 21.28 0.42 -6.54
N GLU A 8 21.75 0.88 -7.70
CA GLU A 8 21.82 2.30 -8.03
C GLU A 8 20.45 2.96 -8.07
N ILE A 9 19.43 2.29 -8.65
CA ILE A 9 18.05 2.80 -8.66
C ILE A 9 17.55 3.03 -7.23
N PHE A 10 17.68 2.05 -6.34
CA PHE A 10 17.21 2.20 -4.96
C PHE A 10 18.05 3.17 -4.15
N THR A 11 19.33 3.31 -4.43
CA THR A 11 20.18 4.35 -3.84
C THR A 11 19.65 5.74 -4.18
N ARG A 12 19.39 6.03 -5.45
CA ARG A 12 18.81 7.32 -5.88
C ARG A 12 17.42 7.58 -5.30
N LEU A 13 16.57 6.55 -5.23
CA LEU A 13 15.24 6.67 -4.62
C LEU A 13 15.35 6.99 -3.12
N ARG A 14 16.29 6.37 -2.40
CA ARG A 14 16.58 6.65 -0.99
C ARG A 14 17.14 8.06 -0.79
N GLU A 15 18.07 8.51 -1.63
CA GLU A 15 18.62 9.87 -1.58
C GLU A 15 17.55 10.94 -1.81
N ALA A 16 16.64 10.70 -2.76
CA ALA A 16 15.54 11.61 -3.05
C ALA A 16 14.46 11.63 -1.96
N ASN A 17 14.25 10.52 -1.26
CA ASN A 17 13.29 10.39 -0.16
C ASN A 17 13.79 9.39 0.88
N PRO A 18 14.57 9.83 1.89
CA PRO A 18 15.20 8.93 2.89
C PRO A 18 14.20 8.23 3.80
N THR A 19 13.01 8.79 4.01
CA THR A 19 11.98 8.27 4.92
C THR A 19 10.63 8.15 4.22
N PRO A 20 10.50 7.21 3.26
CA PRO A 20 9.26 7.04 2.54
C PRO A 20 8.19 6.43 3.44
N THR A 21 6.94 6.86 3.28
CA THR A 21 5.82 6.35 4.07
C THR A 21 4.53 6.31 3.27
N THR A 22 3.49 5.74 3.84
CA THR A 22 2.14 5.77 3.29
C THR A 22 1.54 7.17 3.34
N GLU A 23 0.63 7.47 2.44
CA GLU A 23 -0.16 8.70 2.44
C GLU A 23 -1.44 8.59 3.30
N LEU A 24 -1.74 7.39 3.84
CA LEU A 24 -2.83 7.18 4.80
C LEU A 24 -2.42 7.67 6.19
N ASN A 25 -3.34 8.36 6.87
CA ASN A 25 -3.14 8.84 8.24
C ASN A 25 -3.56 7.76 9.24
N TYR A 26 -2.68 7.44 10.18
CA TYR A 26 -2.92 6.48 11.25
C TYR A 26 -2.00 6.73 12.45
N THR A 27 -2.38 6.26 13.62
CA THR A 27 -1.58 6.36 14.85
C THR A 27 -1.27 4.98 15.46
N ASN A 28 -1.98 3.93 15.05
CA ASN A 28 -1.78 2.57 15.53
C ASN A 28 -2.09 1.53 14.42
N PRO A 29 -1.69 0.27 14.59
CA PRO A 29 -1.90 -0.76 13.58
C PRO A 29 -3.36 -0.99 13.18
N PHE A 30 -4.32 -0.84 14.12
CA PHE A 30 -5.74 -0.99 13.83
C PHE A 30 -6.26 0.14 12.92
N GLU A 31 -5.90 1.38 13.20
CA GLU A 31 -6.25 2.51 12.33
C GLU A 31 -5.71 2.29 10.92
N LEU A 32 -4.45 1.83 10.78
CA LEU A 32 -3.89 1.52 9.48
C LEU A 32 -4.65 0.40 8.76
N LEU A 33 -4.90 -0.74 9.42
CA LEU A 33 -5.67 -1.84 8.85
C LEU A 33 -7.02 -1.38 8.34
N ASN A 34 -7.76 -0.63 9.17
CA ASN A 34 -9.06 -0.08 8.81
C ASN A 34 -8.94 0.88 7.62
N ALA A 35 -7.98 1.81 7.63
CA ALA A 35 -7.76 2.73 6.51
C ALA A 35 -7.43 2.00 5.21
N VAL A 36 -6.63 0.94 5.25
CA VAL A 36 -6.29 0.13 4.06
C VAL A 36 -7.51 -0.64 3.54
N ILE A 37 -8.36 -1.20 4.41
CA ILE A 37 -9.63 -1.81 3.99
C ILE A 37 -10.52 -0.78 3.30
N LEU A 38 -10.62 0.43 3.87
CA LEU A 38 -11.41 1.52 3.30
C LEU A 38 -10.84 2.05 1.98
N SER A 39 -9.53 1.92 1.74
CA SER A 39 -8.85 2.44 0.55
C SER A 39 -9.07 1.60 -0.72
N ALA A 40 -9.65 0.41 -0.61
CA ALA A 40 -9.98 -0.41 -1.77
C ALA A 40 -10.89 0.35 -2.74
N GLN A 41 -10.41 0.61 -3.97
CA GLN A 41 -11.11 1.43 -4.98
C GLN A 41 -11.52 2.83 -4.48
N ALA A 42 -10.73 3.43 -3.61
CA ALA A 42 -10.91 4.79 -3.11
C ALA A 42 -9.56 5.52 -3.06
N THR A 43 -9.59 6.85 -3.02
CA THR A 43 -8.38 7.66 -2.89
C THR A 43 -7.95 7.77 -1.42
N ASP A 44 -6.64 7.83 -1.16
CA ASP A 44 -6.12 8.03 0.20
C ASP A 44 -6.64 9.35 0.80
N VAL A 45 -6.77 10.40 -0.02
CA VAL A 45 -7.36 11.69 0.41
C VAL A 45 -8.80 11.52 0.89
N GLY A 46 -9.62 10.76 0.16
CA GLY A 46 -11.02 10.49 0.55
C GLY A 46 -11.11 9.68 1.84
N VAL A 47 -10.25 8.65 1.96
CA VAL A 47 -10.15 7.84 3.19
C VAL A 47 -9.71 8.70 4.37
N ASN A 48 -8.65 9.51 4.23
CA ASN A 48 -8.17 10.38 5.30
C ASN A 48 -9.22 11.38 5.77
N LYS A 49 -10.03 11.95 4.87
CA LYS A 49 -11.15 12.83 5.24
C LYS A 49 -12.21 12.14 6.10
N ALA A 50 -12.52 10.88 5.78
CA ALA A 50 -13.48 10.10 6.55
C ALA A 50 -12.91 9.65 7.89
N THR A 51 -11.68 9.13 7.91
CA THR A 51 -11.03 8.65 9.14
C THR A 51 -10.67 9.76 10.11
N ALA A 52 -10.40 10.97 9.62
CA ALA A 52 -10.19 12.15 10.48
C ALA A 52 -11.41 12.48 11.37
N LYS A 53 -12.62 12.09 10.94
CA LYS A 53 -13.85 12.21 11.73
C LYS A 53 -14.13 10.96 12.56
N LEU A 54 -13.75 9.78 12.05
CA LEU A 54 -14.04 8.50 12.69
C LEU A 54 -13.10 8.21 13.87
N TYR A 55 -11.78 8.33 13.68
CA TYR A 55 -10.80 7.89 14.68
C TYR A 55 -10.84 8.64 16.03
N PRO A 56 -11.15 9.94 16.11
CA PRO A 56 -11.37 10.59 17.41
C PRO A 56 -12.50 9.98 18.22
N VAL A 57 -13.47 9.34 17.57
CA VAL A 57 -14.63 8.70 18.19
C VAL A 57 -14.41 7.20 18.39
N ALA A 58 -13.90 6.51 17.36
CA ALA A 58 -13.77 5.06 17.34
C ALA A 58 -12.49 4.64 16.61
N ASN A 59 -11.44 4.33 17.35
CA ASN A 59 -10.13 3.91 16.85
C ASN A 59 -9.65 2.57 17.43
N THR A 60 -10.56 1.77 17.96
CA THR A 60 -10.32 0.38 18.38
C THR A 60 -11.42 -0.54 17.85
N PRO A 61 -11.19 -1.86 17.75
CA PRO A 61 -12.22 -2.81 17.32
C PRO A 61 -13.51 -2.70 18.17
N GLU A 62 -13.40 -2.56 19.49
CA GLU A 62 -14.54 -2.46 20.39
C GLU A 62 -15.38 -1.20 20.12
N LYS A 63 -14.71 -0.06 19.95
CA LYS A 63 -15.39 1.21 19.67
C LYS A 63 -16.10 1.20 18.33
N ILE A 64 -15.48 0.60 17.29
CA ILE A 64 -16.12 0.42 15.98
C ILE A 64 -17.34 -0.49 16.10
N LEU A 65 -17.27 -1.61 16.84
CA LEU A 65 -18.43 -2.48 17.09
C LEU A 65 -19.55 -1.77 17.82
N ALA A 66 -19.22 -0.88 18.76
CA ALA A 66 -20.20 -0.08 19.48
C ALA A 66 -20.97 0.88 18.57
N LEU A 67 -20.35 1.40 17.51
CA LEU A 67 -21.06 2.19 16.47
C LEU A 67 -22.05 1.34 15.66
N GLY A 68 -21.74 0.06 15.48
CA GLY A 68 -22.47 -0.82 14.58
C GLY A 68 -22.29 -0.47 13.10
N VAL A 69 -22.90 -1.27 12.22
CA VAL A 69 -22.79 -1.07 10.76
C VAL A 69 -23.31 0.29 10.35
N ASP A 70 -24.51 0.66 10.80
CA ASP A 70 -25.16 1.92 10.40
C ASP A 70 -24.45 3.15 10.97
N GLY A 71 -23.98 3.09 12.21
CA GLY A 71 -23.16 4.17 12.80
C GLY A 71 -21.84 4.37 12.06
N LEU A 72 -21.17 3.29 11.68
CA LEU A 72 -19.95 3.35 10.88
C LEU A 72 -20.20 3.96 9.49
N LYS A 73 -21.30 3.59 8.83
CA LYS A 73 -21.67 4.13 7.51
C LYS A 73 -21.75 5.66 7.52
N GLU A 74 -22.24 6.28 8.59
CA GLU A 74 -22.34 7.74 8.68
C GLU A 74 -20.98 8.43 8.51
N TYR A 75 -19.89 7.82 8.97
CA TYR A 75 -18.54 8.36 8.82
C TYR A 75 -17.92 8.08 7.44
N ILE A 76 -18.26 6.96 6.81
CA ILE A 76 -17.60 6.50 5.58
C ILE A 76 -18.46 6.60 4.32
N LYS A 77 -19.66 7.16 4.38
CA LYS A 77 -20.61 7.26 3.25
C LYS A 77 -20.07 8.02 2.03
N THR A 78 -19.02 8.81 2.19
CA THR A 78 -18.34 9.51 1.10
C THR A 78 -17.34 8.62 0.36
N ILE A 79 -17.06 7.42 0.86
CA ILE A 79 -16.12 6.46 0.27
C ILE A 79 -16.92 5.49 -0.63
N GLY A 80 -16.42 5.22 -1.84
CA GLY A 80 -17.03 4.23 -2.73
C GLY A 80 -17.17 2.85 -2.07
N LEU A 81 -18.25 2.14 -2.36
CA LEU A 81 -18.56 0.81 -1.80
C LEU A 81 -18.70 0.81 -0.26
N PHE A 82 -19.11 1.91 0.33
CA PHE A 82 -19.15 2.09 1.78
C PHE A 82 -20.01 1.06 2.50
N ASN A 83 -21.09 0.55 1.89
CA ASN A 83 -21.95 -0.46 2.49
C ASN A 83 -21.20 -1.77 2.76
N SER A 84 -20.58 -2.35 1.75
CA SER A 84 -19.79 -3.58 1.88
C SER A 84 -18.52 -3.38 2.72
N LYS A 85 -17.91 -2.19 2.65
CA LYS A 85 -16.76 -1.84 3.49
C LYS A 85 -17.15 -1.76 4.97
N ALA A 86 -18.27 -1.14 5.30
CA ALA A 86 -18.76 -1.09 6.69
C ALA A 86 -19.00 -2.50 7.25
N GLU A 87 -19.67 -3.36 6.49
CA GLU A 87 -19.89 -4.75 6.89
C GLU A 87 -18.56 -5.52 7.09
N ASN A 88 -17.60 -5.37 6.18
CA ASN A 88 -16.29 -6.01 6.30
C ASN A 88 -15.52 -5.51 7.52
N VAL A 89 -15.51 -4.19 7.76
CA VAL A 89 -14.85 -3.61 8.95
C VAL A 89 -15.46 -4.14 10.23
N ILE A 90 -16.79 -4.19 10.34
CA ILE A 90 -17.48 -4.76 11.52
C ILE A 90 -17.12 -6.24 11.73
N LYS A 91 -17.13 -7.05 10.65
CA LYS A 91 -16.73 -8.45 10.72
C LYS A 91 -15.26 -8.61 11.12
N THR A 92 -14.38 -7.75 10.59
CA THR A 92 -12.96 -7.72 10.95
C THR A 92 -12.77 -7.39 12.42
N CYS A 93 -13.44 -6.36 12.93
CA CYS A 93 -13.37 -5.99 14.35
C CYS A 93 -13.81 -7.14 15.26
N ARG A 94 -14.90 -7.84 14.90
CA ARG A 94 -15.35 -9.02 15.65
C ARG A 94 -14.30 -10.14 15.64
N ALA A 95 -13.73 -10.45 14.47
CA ALA A 95 -12.69 -11.46 14.35
C ALA A 95 -11.43 -11.10 15.14
N LEU A 96 -11.01 -9.83 15.16
CA LEU A 96 -9.89 -9.35 15.95
C LEU A 96 -10.12 -9.59 17.45
N ILE A 97 -11.30 -9.25 17.97
CA ILE A 97 -11.62 -9.45 19.39
C ILE A 97 -11.68 -10.93 19.71
N GLU A 98 -12.40 -11.72 18.93
CA GLU A 98 -12.62 -13.15 19.22
C GLU A 98 -11.37 -14.02 19.09
N LYS A 99 -10.48 -13.70 18.14
CA LYS A 99 -9.34 -14.55 17.79
C LYS A 99 -7.98 -13.96 18.17
N HIS A 100 -7.88 -12.65 18.30
CA HIS A 100 -6.60 -11.95 18.47
C HIS A 100 -6.61 -10.96 19.66
N GLY A 101 -7.57 -11.07 20.57
CA GLY A 101 -7.64 -10.22 21.77
C GLY A 101 -7.79 -8.74 21.49
N GLY A 102 -8.34 -8.36 20.33
CA GLY A 102 -8.48 -6.97 19.89
C GLY A 102 -7.26 -6.40 19.18
N GLU A 103 -6.17 -7.15 19.08
CA GLU A 103 -4.93 -6.72 18.44
C GLU A 103 -4.88 -7.12 16.96
N VAL A 104 -4.15 -6.34 16.16
CA VAL A 104 -3.89 -6.68 14.75
C VAL A 104 -2.76 -7.71 14.68
N PRO A 105 -2.97 -8.87 14.04
CA PRO A 105 -1.91 -9.88 13.92
C PRO A 105 -0.76 -9.38 13.02
N ASP A 106 0.45 -9.82 13.33
CA ASP A 106 1.69 -9.44 12.64
C ASP A 106 2.21 -10.50 11.68
N ASN A 107 1.35 -11.39 11.23
CA ASN A 107 1.64 -12.42 10.25
C ASN A 107 0.59 -12.45 9.13
N ARG A 108 1.02 -12.92 7.95
CA ARG A 108 0.18 -12.89 6.76
C ARG A 108 -1.03 -13.82 6.84
N GLU A 109 -0.87 -15.00 7.40
CA GLU A 109 -1.92 -16.02 7.46
C GLU A 109 -3.13 -15.51 8.23
N ASP A 110 -2.89 -14.99 9.42
CA ASP A 110 -3.95 -14.44 10.27
C ASP A 110 -4.56 -13.15 9.68
N LEU A 111 -3.73 -12.29 9.05
CA LEU A 111 -4.24 -11.11 8.38
C LEU A 111 -5.15 -11.45 7.19
N GLU A 112 -4.75 -12.40 6.33
CA GLU A 112 -5.55 -12.82 5.18
C GLU A 112 -6.83 -13.58 5.60
N ALA A 113 -6.87 -14.14 6.81
CA ALA A 113 -8.06 -14.75 7.39
C ALA A 113 -9.12 -13.72 7.86
N LEU A 114 -8.75 -12.45 7.98
CA LEU A 114 -9.69 -11.39 8.36
C LEU A 114 -10.62 -11.02 7.20
N PRO A 115 -11.93 -10.78 7.44
CA PRO A 115 -12.88 -10.36 6.42
C PRO A 115 -12.46 -9.06 5.70
N GLY A 116 -12.46 -9.07 4.37
CA GLY A 116 -12.04 -7.91 3.57
C GLY A 116 -10.53 -7.66 3.50
N VAL A 117 -9.71 -8.55 4.06
CA VAL A 117 -8.26 -8.49 4.00
C VAL A 117 -7.73 -9.51 3.02
N GLY A 118 -7.27 -9.06 1.88
CA GLY A 118 -6.56 -9.89 0.91
C GLY A 118 -5.03 -9.74 1.04
N ARG A 119 -4.29 -10.49 0.23
CA ARG A 119 -2.82 -10.49 0.21
C ARG A 119 -2.19 -9.09 0.13
N LYS A 120 -2.74 -8.22 -0.73
CA LYS A 120 -2.24 -6.84 -0.85
C LYS A 120 -2.41 -6.07 0.46
N THR A 121 -3.58 -6.12 1.06
CA THR A 121 -3.87 -5.44 2.34
C THR A 121 -2.98 -5.99 3.45
N ALA A 122 -2.84 -7.30 3.56
CA ALA A 122 -1.94 -7.93 4.53
C ALA A 122 -0.49 -7.45 4.35
N ASN A 123 0.02 -7.40 3.11
CA ASN A 123 1.37 -6.91 2.84
C ASN A 123 1.57 -5.43 3.20
N VAL A 124 0.58 -4.56 2.96
CA VAL A 124 0.65 -3.16 3.40
C VAL A 124 0.76 -3.07 4.92
N VAL A 125 -0.08 -3.80 5.64
CA VAL A 125 -0.09 -3.78 7.11
C VAL A 125 1.23 -4.32 7.67
N LEU A 126 1.71 -5.46 7.17
CA LEU A 126 3.00 -6.03 7.58
C LEU A 126 4.16 -5.06 7.35
N ASN A 127 4.22 -4.44 6.19
CA ASN A 127 5.28 -3.49 5.87
C ASN A 127 5.16 -2.22 6.70
N THR A 128 4.01 -1.58 6.70
CA THR A 128 3.84 -0.22 7.21
C THR A 128 3.65 -0.17 8.73
N ALA A 129 2.88 -1.09 9.32
CA ALA A 129 2.62 -1.11 10.75
C ALA A 129 3.65 -1.91 11.55
N PHE A 130 4.18 -2.98 10.97
CA PHE A 130 5.07 -3.92 11.68
C PHE A 130 6.53 -3.89 11.20
N GLY A 131 6.87 -3.05 10.22
CA GLY A 131 8.25 -2.94 9.72
C GLY A 131 8.79 -4.24 9.13
N GLN A 132 7.94 -5.10 8.62
CA GLN A 132 8.34 -6.35 7.99
C GLN A 132 8.52 -6.15 6.48
N PRO A 133 9.61 -6.63 5.87
CA PRO A 133 9.78 -6.56 4.43
C PRO A 133 8.63 -7.28 3.71
N ALA A 134 7.78 -6.52 3.02
CA ALA A 134 6.68 -7.03 2.23
C ALA A 134 6.38 -6.08 1.06
N MET A 135 5.92 -6.63 -0.07
CA MET A 135 5.58 -5.87 -1.27
C MET A 135 4.09 -6.00 -1.58
N ALA A 136 3.34 -4.94 -1.36
CA ALA A 136 1.93 -4.88 -1.73
C ALA A 136 1.77 -4.39 -3.17
N VAL A 137 1.99 -5.27 -4.14
CA VAL A 137 1.99 -4.89 -5.57
C VAL A 137 0.59 -4.47 -6.01
N ASP A 138 0.46 -3.18 -6.28
CA ASP A 138 -0.71 -2.56 -6.89
C ASP A 138 -0.46 -2.24 -8.38
N THR A 139 -1.39 -1.53 -9.02
CA THR A 139 -1.25 -1.12 -10.42
C THR A 139 -0.05 -0.17 -10.65
N HIS A 140 0.34 0.61 -9.64
CA HIS A 140 1.50 1.51 -9.73
C HIS A 140 2.80 0.73 -9.69
N ILE A 141 2.99 -0.11 -8.67
CA ILE A 141 4.19 -0.95 -8.53
C ILE A 141 4.30 -1.94 -9.69
N PHE A 142 3.18 -2.55 -10.10
CA PHE A 142 3.16 -3.45 -11.27
C PHE A 142 3.66 -2.75 -12.54
N ARG A 143 3.16 -1.53 -12.81
CA ARG A 143 3.58 -0.73 -13.96
C ARG A 143 5.04 -0.31 -13.88
N VAL A 144 5.48 0.23 -12.74
CA VAL A 144 6.87 0.65 -12.53
C VAL A 144 7.81 -0.52 -12.74
N SER A 145 7.56 -1.66 -12.09
CA SER A 145 8.41 -2.85 -12.17
C SER A 145 8.58 -3.37 -13.59
N ASN A 146 7.49 -3.36 -14.37
CA ASN A 146 7.53 -3.81 -15.77
C ASN A 146 8.17 -2.78 -16.71
N ARG A 147 7.89 -1.49 -16.55
CA ARG A 147 8.48 -0.44 -17.38
C ARG A 147 9.96 -0.28 -17.16
N THR A 148 10.38 -0.20 -15.91
CA THR A 148 11.79 0.02 -15.57
C THR A 148 12.67 -1.21 -15.78
N GLY A 149 12.07 -2.41 -15.78
CA GLY A 149 12.84 -3.67 -15.81
C GLY A 149 13.36 -4.11 -14.43
N ILE A 150 12.99 -3.40 -13.35
CA ILE A 150 13.42 -3.76 -11.98
C ILE A 150 13.01 -5.20 -11.62
N ALA A 151 11.75 -5.55 -11.86
CA ALA A 151 11.20 -6.88 -11.59
C ALA A 151 10.00 -7.17 -12.49
N PRO A 152 10.20 -7.33 -13.81
CA PRO A 152 9.11 -7.55 -14.75
C PRO A 152 8.39 -8.87 -14.48
N GLY A 153 7.06 -8.88 -14.61
CA GLY A 153 6.24 -10.07 -14.40
C GLY A 153 4.88 -9.97 -15.07
N LYS A 154 4.25 -11.13 -15.33
CA LYS A 154 2.97 -11.23 -16.04
C LYS A 154 1.77 -10.85 -15.19
N ASN A 155 1.89 -10.97 -13.88
CA ASN A 155 0.86 -10.65 -12.91
C ASN A 155 1.46 -10.12 -11.60
N VAL A 156 0.61 -9.60 -10.72
CA VAL A 156 1.04 -8.97 -9.46
C VAL A 156 1.81 -9.91 -8.54
N LEU A 157 1.44 -11.19 -8.48
CA LEU A 157 2.12 -12.17 -7.63
C LEU A 157 3.53 -12.50 -8.14
N GLU A 158 3.71 -12.57 -9.44
CA GLU A 158 5.04 -12.78 -10.04
C GLU A 158 5.94 -11.57 -9.78
N VAL A 159 5.41 -10.35 -9.95
CA VAL A 159 6.15 -9.12 -9.64
C VAL A 159 6.51 -9.06 -8.16
N GLU A 160 5.58 -9.37 -7.25
CA GLU A 160 5.84 -9.44 -5.81
C GLU A 160 7.01 -10.38 -5.49
N LYS A 161 6.93 -11.64 -5.97
CA LYS A 161 7.99 -12.64 -5.74
C LYS A 161 9.34 -12.19 -6.30
N ARG A 162 9.34 -11.56 -7.47
CA ARG A 162 10.57 -11.03 -8.08
C ARG A 162 11.14 -9.85 -7.31
N LEU A 163 10.31 -8.89 -6.88
CA LEU A 163 10.74 -7.77 -6.05
C LEU A 163 11.36 -8.26 -4.74
N MET A 164 10.69 -9.18 -4.04
CA MET A 164 11.20 -9.75 -2.80
C MET A 164 12.55 -10.46 -2.96
N ARG A 165 12.85 -11.00 -4.13
CA ARG A 165 14.11 -11.69 -4.44
C ARG A 165 15.20 -10.76 -4.96
N LEU A 166 14.84 -9.77 -5.78
CA LEU A 166 15.77 -8.98 -6.59
C LEU A 166 16.16 -7.64 -5.96
N VAL A 167 15.30 -7.07 -5.10
CA VAL A 167 15.61 -5.85 -4.36
C VAL A 167 16.70 -6.16 -3.33
N PRO A 168 17.79 -5.37 -3.27
CA PRO A 168 18.80 -5.55 -2.25
C PRO A 168 18.23 -5.43 -0.85
N ARG A 169 18.68 -6.27 0.07
CA ARG A 169 18.11 -6.41 1.43
C ARG A 169 18.01 -5.08 2.20
N GLU A 170 18.99 -4.23 2.05
CA GLU A 170 19.04 -2.91 2.70
C GLU A 170 17.93 -1.94 2.28
N PHE A 171 17.32 -2.15 1.11
CA PHE A 171 16.23 -1.32 0.58
C PHE A 171 14.85 -1.98 0.73
N LEU A 172 14.81 -3.27 1.09
CA LEU A 172 13.61 -4.10 0.92
C LEU A 172 12.41 -3.60 1.74
N LEU A 173 12.67 -3.02 2.92
CA LEU A 173 11.61 -2.46 3.77
C LEU A 173 10.94 -1.25 3.11
N ASP A 174 11.73 -0.32 2.59
CA ASP A 174 11.25 0.95 2.06
C ASP A 174 10.86 0.89 0.57
N ALA A 175 11.32 -0.16 -0.14
CA ALA A 175 11.12 -0.30 -1.57
C ALA A 175 9.65 -0.25 -1.98
N HIS A 176 8.74 -0.78 -1.16
CA HIS A 176 7.30 -0.69 -1.39
C HIS A 176 6.84 0.77 -1.54
N HIS A 177 7.23 1.62 -0.60
CA HIS A 177 6.82 3.02 -0.60
C HIS A 177 7.49 3.83 -1.73
N TRP A 178 8.78 3.63 -1.98
CA TRP A 178 9.44 4.29 -3.11
C TRP A 178 8.80 3.94 -4.45
N LEU A 179 8.52 2.67 -4.68
CA LEU A 179 7.92 2.23 -5.95
C LEU A 179 6.49 2.73 -6.15
N ILE A 180 5.67 2.74 -5.09
CA ILE A 180 4.31 3.25 -5.19
C ILE A 180 4.29 4.77 -5.41
N LEU A 181 5.11 5.53 -4.68
CA LEU A 181 5.23 6.98 -4.84
C LEU A 181 5.79 7.34 -6.22
N HIS A 182 6.83 6.63 -6.69
CA HIS A 182 7.38 6.81 -8.03
C HIS A 182 6.32 6.55 -9.11
N GLY A 183 5.50 5.53 -8.94
CA GLY A 183 4.40 5.20 -9.85
C GLY A 183 3.27 6.24 -9.83
N ARG A 184 2.99 6.84 -8.67
CA ARG A 184 1.95 7.87 -8.55
C ARG A 184 2.36 9.20 -9.16
N TYR A 185 3.59 9.64 -8.96
CA TYR A 185 3.98 11.03 -9.22
C TYR A 185 4.96 11.22 -10.39
N THR A 186 5.73 10.20 -10.75
CA THR A 186 6.72 10.24 -11.82
C THR A 186 6.35 9.31 -12.97
N CYS A 187 6.35 8.00 -12.75
CA CYS A 187 6.05 6.99 -13.77
C CYS A 187 4.53 6.78 -13.91
N THR A 188 3.80 7.84 -14.24
CA THR A 188 2.32 7.81 -14.35
C THR A 188 1.86 6.96 -15.54
N ALA A 189 0.58 6.53 -15.54
CA ALA A 189 0.08 5.60 -16.55
C ALA A 189 0.07 6.18 -17.95
N ARG A 190 -0.46 7.40 -18.11
CA ARG A 190 -0.70 8.04 -19.42
C ARG A 190 0.45 8.94 -19.88
N LYS A 191 1.00 9.76 -18.98
CA LYS A 191 2.05 10.72 -19.28
C LYS A 191 3.17 10.61 -18.24
N PRO A 192 4.04 9.60 -18.32
CA PRO A 192 5.18 9.49 -17.41
C PRO A 192 6.14 10.68 -17.62
N LYS A 193 6.68 11.19 -16.53
CA LYS A 193 7.61 12.33 -16.53
C LYS A 193 9.04 11.82 -16.71
N CYS A 194 9.36 11.24 -17.88
CA CYS A 194 10.64 10.59 -18.09
C CYS A 194 11.82 11.59 -18.10
N GLY A 195 11.65 12.79 -18.66
CA GLY A 195 12.69 13.82 -18.67
C GLY A 195 13.10 14.33 -17.28
N ALA A 196 12.22 14.23 -16.28
CA ALA A 196 12.51 14.60 -14.89
C ALA A 196 12.73 13.39 -13.98
N CYS A 197 12.83 12.16 -14.55
CA CYS A 197 12.92 10.93 -13.77
C CYS A 197 14.37 10.65 -13.35
N ILE A 198 14.61 10.57 -12.05
CA ILE A 198 15.96 10.35 -11.47
C ILE A 198 16.60 9.00 -11.80
N ILE A 199 15.82 8.08 -12.38
CA ILE A 199 16.29 6.74 -12.80
C ILE A 199 16.11 6.52 -14.31
N GLU A 200 15.95 7.60 -15.08
CA GLU A 200 15.67 7.53 -16.52
C GLU A 200 16.76 6.75 -17.27
N ASP A 201 18.03 7.06 -17.02
CA ASP A 201 19.20 6.46 -17.66
C ASP A 201 19.30 4.94 -17.46
N LEU A 202 18.81 4.42 -16.31
CA LEU A 202 18.79 3.00 -15.97
C LEU A 202 17.49 2.28 -16.38
N CYS A 203 16.48 3.05 -16.79
CA CYS A 203 15.14 2.53 -17.08
C CYS A 203 15.08 1.85 -18.45
N GLU A 204 14.54 0.62 -18.51
CA GLU A 204 14.39 -0.17 -19.73
C GLU A 204 13.13 0.13 -20.56
N PHE A 205 12.33 1.15 -20.16
CA PHE A 205 11.12 1.53 -20.88
C PHE A 205 11.45 2.09 -22.27
N LYS A 206 11.13 1.33 -23.30
CA LYS A 206 11.50 1.67 -24.70
C LYS A 206 10.88 2.97 -25.18
N GLN A 207 9.62 3.25 -24.76
CA GLN A 207 8.88 4.45 -25.17
C GLN A 207 9.23 5.68 -24.31
N LYS A 208 10.20 5.62 -23.41
CA LYS A 208 10.57 6.77 -22.56
C LYS A 208 10.97 8.02 -23.37
N ARG A 209 11.53 7.83 -24.58
CA ARG A 209 11.92 8.93 -25.49
C ARG A 209 10.75 9.80 -25.90
N ASP A 210 9.53 9.27 -25.92
CA ASP A 210 8.31 10.00 -26.27
C ASP A 210 7.85 10.94 -25.13
N TYR A 211 8.53 10.90 -23.99
CA TYR A 211 8.16 11.59 -22.75
C TYR A 211 9.35 12.30 -22.09
N MET A 212 10.32 12.75 -22.89
CA MET A 212 11.52 13.45 -22.39
C MET A 212 11.34 14.96 -22.22
N ASP A 213 10.21 15.50 -22.68
CA ASP A 213 9.88 16.94 -22.62
C ASP A 213 9.27 17.33 -21.26
#